data_71895a68914b4d3094c4fa5d9a0e4da5
#
_entry.id   71895a68914b4d3094c4fa5d9a0e4da5
#
_cell.length_a   1.000
_cell.length_b   1.000
_cell.length_c   1.000
_cell.angle_alpha   90.00
_cell.angle_beta   90.00
_cell.angle_gamma   90.00
#
_symmetry.space_group_name_H-M   'P 1'
#
loop_
_entity.id
_entity.type
_entity.pdbx_description
1 polymer ?
#
loop_
_entity_poly.entity_id
_entity_poly.type
_entity_poly.pdbx_seq_one_letter_code
_entity_poly.pdbx_strand_id
1 'polypeptide(L)'
;MGKLVLVRHGQSQWNLENRFTGWVDVPLSDLGIQEARKAGTLLKGMKFDQAFTSKLQRAQNTLKFILEEIGQKDLPITQDQSLNERHYGALQGLNKKETADKYGDQQVHIWRRSFDVPPPKEKTDLNPEGISESLKDTAARTLPYFNSRILPLVKAGKNILVAAHGNSLRSIIMDLDHMTKEQVLELNLPTAVPVVYDIDASGKILKKQELN
;
A
#
# COMPACT_ATOMS: atom_id res chain seq x y z
N MET A 1 -19.72 -2.85 -14.82
CA MET A 1 -19.31 -2.31 -13.51
C MET A 1 -18.43 -3.34 -12.83
N GLY A 2 -17.21 -2.97 -12.48
CA GLY A 2 -16.27 -3.79 -11.73
C GLY A 2 -16.03 -3.24 -10.33
N LYS A 3 -15.49 -4.07 -9.44
CA LYS A 3 -15.09 -3.67 -8.10
C LYS A 3 -13.58 -3.65 -7.98
N LEU A 4 -13.05 -2.59 -7.39
CA LEU A 4 -11.65 -2.52 -6.98
C LEU A 4 -11.61 -2.44 -5.45
N VAL A 5 -10.95 -3.38 -4.82
CA VAL A 5 -10.72 -3.38 -3.37
C VAL A 5 -9.25 -3.15 -3.10
N LEU A 6 -8.94 -2.09 -2.39
CA LEU A 6 -7.60 -1.72 -1.97
C LEU A 6 -7.45 -2.00 -0.47
N VAL A 7 -6.42 -2.73 -0.08
CA VAL A 7 -6.14 -3.06 1.32
C VAL A 7 -4.67 -2.83 1.62
N ARG A 8 -4.36 -1.95 2.57
CA ARG A 8 -3.03 -1.84 3.13
C ARG A 8 -2.71 -3.08 3.96
N HIS A 9 -1.49 -3.58 3.89
CA HIS A 9 -1.06 -4.72 4.71
C HIS A 9 -1.35 -4.49 6.20
N GLY A 10 -1.52 -5.58 6.95
CA GLY A 10 -1.65 -5.56 8.41
C GLY A 10 -0.39 -5.01 9.09
N GLN A 11 -0.46 -4.76 10.39
CA GLN A 11 0.69 -4.27 11.15
C GLN A 11 1.92 -5.18 10.90
N SER A 12 3.03 -4.59 10.48
CA SER A 12 4.31 -5.29 10.36
C SER A 12 5.08 -5.24 11.67
N GLN A 13 6.10 -6.11 11.81
CA GLN A 13 6.98 -6.10 12.96
C GLN A 13 7.63 -4.71 13.17
N TRP A 14 8.03 -4.04 12.10
CA TRP A 14 8.63 -2.71 12.20
C TRP A 14 7.62 -1.58 12.35
N ASN A 15 6.35 -1.77 12.00
CA ASN A 15 5.29 -0.86 12.46
C ASN A 15 5.17 -0.92 13.98
N LEU A 16 5.15 -2.13 14.56
CA LEU A 16 5.11 -2.33 16.02
C LEU A 16 6.31 -1.69 16.71
N GLU A 17 7.50 -1.83 16.14
CA GLU A 17 8.75 -1.26 16.68
C GLU A 17 8.95 0.23 16.36
N ASN A 18 8.00 0.88 15.68
CA ASN A 18 8.08 2.27 15.24
C ASN A 18 9.32 2.59 14.40
N ARG A 19 9.65 1.71 13.44
CA ARG A 19 10.78 1.86 12.52
C ARG A 19 10.33 2.24 11.11
N PHE A 20 11.22 2.92 10.37
CA PHE A 20 11.08 3.09 8.94
C PHE A 20 11.34 1.77 8.23
N THR A 21 10.39 1.31 7.40
CA THR A 21 10.49 -0.02 6.76
C THR A 21 10.91 0.08 5.29
N GLY A 22 10.14 0.79 4.48
CA GLY A 22 10.41 0.89 3.05
C GLY A 22 10.43 -0.47 2.35
N TRP A 23 11.54 -0.79 1.69
CA TRP A 23 11.71 -2.05 0.94
C TRP A 23 12.35 -3.18 1.75
N VAL A 24 12.68 -2.96 3.01
CA VAL A 24 13.11 -4.06 3.88
C VAL A 24 11.95 -5.04 4.07
N ASP A 25 12.23 -6.32 3.85
CA ASP A 25 11.18 -7.34 3.79
C ASP A 25 10.90 -7.95 5.16
N VAL A 26 10.21 -7.18 6.00
CA VAL A 26 9.84 -7.60 7.35
C VAL A 26 8.47 -8.29 7.39
N PRO A 27 8.25 -9.26 8.31
CA PRO A 27 7.00 -9.98 8.43
C PRO A 27 5.89 -9.14 9.09
N LEU A 28 4.66 -9.65 9.01
CA LEU A 28 3.55 -9.19 9.84
C LEU A 28 3.82 -9.51 11.31
N SER A 29 3.34 -8.64 12.21
CA SER A 29 3.19 -8.97 13.63
C SER A 29 1.97 -9.88 13.84
N ASP A 30 1.84 -10.44 15.06
CA ASP A 30 0.66 -11.25 15.40
C ASP A 30 -0.64 -10.45 15.23
N LEU A 31 -0.64 -9.18 15.65
CA LEU A 31 -1.77 -8.27 15.43
C LEU A 31 -2.04 -8.08 13.93
N GLY A 32 -1.00 -7.92 13.11
CA GLY A 32 -1.14 -7.75 11.67
C GLY A 32 -1.81 -8.97 10.98
N ILE A 33 -1.53 -10.16 11.46
CA ILE A 33 -2.22 -11.40 11.00
C ILE A 33 -3.71 -11.36 11.36
N GLN A 34 -4.04 -10.96 12.59
CA GLN A 34 -5.43 -10.82 13.03
C GLN A 34 -6.18 -9.74 12.23
N GLU A 35 -5.53 -8.61 11.96
CA GLU A 35 -6.08 -7.54 11.12
C GLU A 35 -6.35 -8.03 9.70
N ALA A 36 -5.44 -8.81 9.10
CA ALA A 36 -5.64 -9.38 7.77
C ALA A 36 -6.83 -10.35 7.74
N ARG A 37 -6.98 -11.20 8.75
CA ARG A 37 -8.15 -12.09 8.87
C ARG A 37 -9.45 -11.33 9.06
N LYS A 38 -9.45 -10.26 9.86
CA LYS A 38 -10.61 -9.37 10.01
C LYS A 38 -10.99 -8.74 8.67
N ALA A 39 -10.02 -8.24 7.89
CA ALA A 39 -10.27 -7.71 6.55
C ALA A 39 -10.93 -8.78 5.65
N GLY A 40 -10.47 -10.02 5.70
CA GLY A 40 -11.10 -11.14 5.01
C GLY A 40 -12.54 -11.36 5.45
N THR A 41 -12.83 -11.29 6.74
CA THR A 41 -14.19 -11.40 7.27
C THR A 41 -15.11 -10.30 6.73
N LEU A 42 -14.62 -9.07 6.63
CA LEU A 42 -15.36 -7.94 6.05
C LEU A 42 -15.64 -8.11 4.55
N LEU A 43 -14.81 -8.88 3.85
CA LEU A 43 -14.94 -9.16 2.41
C LEU A 43 -15.67 -10.47 2.11
N LYS A 44 -16.17 -11.20 3.11
CA LYS A 44 -16.94 -12.44 2.90
C LYS A 44 -18.13 -12.18 1.99
N GLY A 45 -18.34 -13.13 1.07
CA GLY A 45 -19.41 -13.06 0.06
C GLY A 45 -19.02 -12.29 -1.20
N MET A 46 -17.94 -11.51 -1.18
CA MET A 46 -17.40 -10.86 -2.37
C MET A 46 -16.53 -11.86 -3.15
N LYS A 47 -16.82 -12.04 -4.43
CA LYS A 47 -16.03 -12.89 -5.32
C LYS A 47 -15.09 -12.05 -6.15
N PHE A 48 -13.82 -12.43 -6.18
CA PHE A 48 -12.78 -11.77 -6.97
C PHE A 48 -12.41 -12.60 -8.19
N ASP A 49 -11.96 -11.94 -9.24
CA ASP A 49 -11.45 -12.57 -10.47
C ASP A 49 -9.93 -12.69 -10.45
N GLN A 50 -9.25 -11.76 -9.80
CA GLN A 50 -7.80 -11.71 -9.69
C GLN A 50 -7.37 -10.84 -8.53
N ALA A 51 -6.18 -11.11 -7.98
CA ALA A 51 -5.54 -10.26 -6.98
C ALA A 51 -4.15 -9.81 -7.42
N PHE A 52 -3.75 -8.66 -6.91
CA PHE A 52 -2.43 -8.07 -7.11
C PHE A 52 -1.80 -7.73 -5.77
N THR A 53 -0.49 -7.88 -5.67
CA THR A 53 0.27 -7.51 -4.48
C THR A 53 1.71 -7.16 -4.85
N SER A 54 2.46 -6.67 -3.88
CA SER A 54 3.86 -6.29 -4.05
C SER A 54 4.82 -7.47 -3.95
N LYS A 55 6.12 -7.21 -4.06
CA LYS A 55 7.19 -8.17 -3.80
C LYS A 55 7.56 -8.30 -2.31
N LEU A 56 6.85 -7.63 -1.41
CA LEU A 56 7.14 -7.64 0.03
C LEU A 56 6.18 -8.55 0.79
N GLN A 57 6.74 -9.40 1.65
CA GLN A 57 6.01 -10.49 2.32
C GLN A 57 4.83 -9.99 3.16
N ARG A 58 4.92 -8.83 3.80
CA ARG A 58 3.83 -8.28 4.63
C ARG A 58 2.55 -8.05 3.83
N ALA A 59 2.65 -7.60 2.58
CA ALA A 59 1.50 -7.45 1.69
C ALA A 59 1.03 -8.80 1.14
N GLN A 60 1.96 -9.66 0.73
CA GLN A 60 1.66 -11.02 0.24
C GLN A 60 0.95 -11.85 1.31
N ASN A 61 1.41 -11.80 2.55
CA ASN A 61 0.80 -12.55 3.66
C ASN A 61 -0.54 -11.95 4.08
N THR A 62 -0.70 -10.63 4.04
CA THR A 62 -2.02 -10.00 4.24
C THR A 62 -3.02 -10.54 3.21
N LEU A 63 -2.65 -10.56 1.93
CA LEU A 63 -3.47 -11.12 0.86
C LEU A 63 -3.80 -12.59 1.11
N LYS A 64 -2.80 -13.40 1.47
CA LYS A 64 -2.98 -14.82 1.77
C LYS A 64 -4.05 -15.03 2.84
N PHE A 65 -3.97 -14.33 3.97
CA PHE A 65 -4.93 -14.49 5.06
C PHE A 65 -6.33 -14.00 4.67
N ILE A 66 -6.44 -12.93 3.88
CA ILE A 66 -7.73 -12.49 3.32
C ILE A 66 -8.33 -13.62 2.45
N LEU A 67 -7.56 -14.18 1.53
CA LEU A 67 -8.04 -15.23 0.62
C LEU A 67 -8.42 -16.52 1.35
N GLU A 68 -7.74 -16.85 2.42
CA GLU A 68 -8.12 -17.96 3.31
C GLU A 68 -9.49 -17.71 3.94
N GLU A 69 -9.74 -16.52 4.49
CA GLU A 69 -11.01 -16.19 5.15
C GLU A 69 -12.20 -16.14 4.20
N ILE A 70 -12.00 -15.69 2.96
CA ILE A 70 -13.08 -15.64 1.96
C ILE A 70 -13.23 -16.92 1.16
N GLY A 71 -12.37 -17.95 1.39
CA GLY A 71 -12.43 -19.24 0.71
C GLY A 71 -12.02 -19.21 -0.76
N GLN A 72 -11.12 -18.31 -1.15
CA GLN A 72 -10.65 -18.13 -2.54
C GLN A 72 -9.14 -18.32 -2.67
N LYS A 73 -8.59 -19.38 -2.08
CA LYS A 73 -7.13 -19.67 -2.06
C LYS A 73 -6.52 -19.85 -3.45
N ASP A 74 -7.31 -20.30 -4.42
CA ASP A 74 -6.86 -20.60 -5.78
C ASP A 74 -6.99 -19.39 -6.73
N LEU A 75 -7.31 -18.19 -6.20
CA LEU A 75 -7.42 -16.99 -6.99
C LEU A 75 -6.07 -16.68 -7.67
N PRO A 76 -6.06 -16.33 -8.98
CA PRO A 76 -4.84 -15.88 -9.65
C PRO A 76 -4.26 -14.64 -8.97
N ILE A 77 -2.98 -14.70 -8.61
CA ILE A 77 -2.26 -13.60 -7.94
C ILE A 77 -1.09 -13.16 -8.82
N THR A 78 -1.00 -11.85 -9.04
CA THR A 78 0.15 -11.22 -9.68
C THR A 78 0.92 -10.40 -8.64
N GLN A 79 2.23 -10.65 -8.54
CA GLN A 79 3.14 -9.90 -7.68
C GLN A 79 4.00 -8.97 -8.54
N ASP A 80 4.04 -7.69 -8.19
CA ASP A 80 4.86 -6.74 -8.93
C ASP A 80 5.50 -5.70 -8.00
N GLN A 81 6.77 -5.38 -8.27
CA GLN A 81 7.54 -4.38 -7.53
C GLN A 81 6.95 -2.97 -7.64
N SER A 82 6.21 -2.68 -8.70
CA SER A 82 5.51 -1.40 -8.87
C SER A 82 4.52 -1.10 -7.75
N LEU A 83 4.05 -2.14 -7.03
CA LEU A 83 3.18 -2.00 -5.87
C LEU A 83 3.91 -1.97 -4.53
N ASN A 84 5.25 -2.04 -4.51
CA ASN A 84 6.05 -1.93 -3.29
C ASN A 84 5.79 -0.61 -2.55
N GLU A 85 6.09 -0.62 -1.26
CA GLU A 85 6.12 0.59 -0.43
C GLU A 85 7.14 1.60 -1.00
N ARG A 86 6.97 2.88 -0.66
CA ARG A 86 7.97 3.91 -0.87
C ARG A 86 9.30 3.48 -0.27
N HIS A 87 10.38 3.68 -1.01
CA HIS A 87 11.73 3.41 -0.53
C HIS A 87 12.19 4.53 0.41
N TYR A 88 12.42 4.20 1.67
CA TYR A 88 12.78 5.21 2.68
C TYR A 88 14.29 5.51 2.74
N GLY A 89 15.09 5.01 1.79
CA GLY A 89 16.51 5.35 1.67
C GLY A 89 17.31 5.01 2.90
N ALA A 90 18.16 5.95 3.33
CA ALA A 90 19.02 5.78 4.51
C ALA A 90 18.23 5.73 5.84
N LEU A 91 16.94 6.06 5.84
CA LEU A 91 16.12 5.96 7.05
C LEU A 91 15.65 4.53 7.35
N GLN A 92 15.75 3.60 6.38
CA GLN A 92 15.31 2.21 6.57
C GLN A 92 15.98 1.58 7.79
N GLY A 93 15.18 0.99 8.68
CA GLY A 93 15.61 0.37 9.93
C GLY A 93 15.73 1.31 11.12
N LEU A 94 15.78 2.62 10.91
CA LEU A 94 15.88 3.59 12.00
C LEU A 94 14.55 3.72 12.75
N ASN A 95 14.63 3.88 14.08
CA ASN A 95 13.47 4.21 14.90
C ASN A 95 13.01 5.64 14.58
N LYS A 96 11.71 5.83 14.38
CA LYS A 96 11.17 7.13 13.96
C LYS A 96 11.32 8.21 15.03
N LYS A 97 11.17 7.84 16.32
CA LYS A 97 11.34 8.78 17.43
C LYS A 97 12.80 9.20 17.58
N GLU A 98 13.71 8.24 17.61
CA GLU A 98 15.16 8.53 17.71
C GLU A 98 15.65 9.36 16.51
N THR A 99 15.10 9.12 15.33
CA THR A 99 15.40 9.91 14.12
C THR A 99 14.89 11.36 14.29
N ALA A 100 13.68 11.53 14.86
CA ALA A 100 13.14 12.86 15.15
C ALA A 100 13.94 13.60 16.24
N ASP A 101 14.39 12.88 17.26
CA ASP A 101 15.27 13.44 18.31
C ASP A 101 16.62 13.92 17.73
N LYS A 102 17.13 13.24 16.70
CA LYS A 102 18.40 13.55 16.04
C LYS A 102 18.30 14.68 14.98
N TYR A 103 17.28 14.66 14.14
CA TYR A 103 17.14 15.55 12.97
C TYR A 103 16.06 16.63 13.15
N GLY A 104 15.29 16.56 14.22
CA GLY A 104 14.13 17.39 14.48
C GLY A 104 12.83 16.85 13.90
N ASP A 105 11.72 17.06 14.62
CA ASP A 105 10.39 16.58 14.21
C ASP A 105 9.97 17.11 12.85
N GLN A 106 10.25 18.39 12.58
CA GLN A 106 9.89 19.02 11.32
C GLN A 106 10.59 18.37 10.13
N GLN A 107 11.89 18.09 10.23
CA GLN A 107 12.63 17.44 9.16
C GLN A 107 12.15 16.03 8.91
N VAL A 108 11.90 15.25 9.96
CA VAL A 108 11.36 13.90 9.84
C VAL A 108 9.94 13.92 9.27
N HIS A 109 9.12 14.90 9.66
CA HIS A 109 7.79 15.09 9.08
C HIS A 109 7.87 15.37 7.58
N ILE A 110 8.79 16.22 7.12
CA ILE A 110 9.03 16.49 5.69
C ILE A 110 9.39 15.18 4.96
N TRP A 111 10.35 14.40 5.45
CA TRP A 111 10.72 13.13 4.84
C TRP A 111 9.59 12.09 4.79
N ARG A 112 8.68 12.13 5.75
CA ARG A 112 7.56 11.20 5.83
C ARG A 112 6.34 11.64 5.03
N ARG A 113 6.11 12.94 4.87
CA ARG A 113 4.83 13.49 4.40
C ARG A 113 4.93 14.40 3.19
N SER A 114 6.11 14.91 2.84
CA SER A 114 6.25 15.71 1.63
C SER A 114 5.92 14.89 0.38
N PHE A 115 5.30 15.54 -0.60
CA PHE A 115 4.97 14.91 -1.87
C PHE A 115 6.22 14.64 -2.71
N ASP A 116 7.18 15.55 -2.75
CA ASP A 116 8.31 15.55 -3.68
C ASP A 116 9.70 15.61 -3.03
N VAL A 117 9.78 15.65 -1.70
CA VAL A 117 11.07 15.59 -0.99
C VAL A 117 11.34 14.14 -0.54
N PRO A 118 12.34 13.45 -1.14
CA PRO A 118 12.68 12.11 -0.73
C PRO A 118 13.47 12.10 0.60
N PRO A 119 13.48 10.96 1.32
CA PRO A 119 14.43 10.73 2.40
C PRO A 119 15.89 10.74 1.90
N PRO A 120 16.88 10.81 2.82
CA PRO A 120 18.30 10.76 2.46
C PRO A 120 18.66 9.51 1.65
N LYS A 121 19.58 9.67 0.66
CA LYS A 121 19.99 8.62 -0.28
C LYS A 121 21.28 7.90 0.09
N GLU A 122 21.90 8.21 1.23
CA GLU A 122 23.16 7.60 1.63
C GLU A 122 23.07 6.07 1.63
N LYS A 123 24.17 5.45 1.23
CA LYS A 123 24.32 4.00 1.29
C LYS A 123 24.43 3.54 2.73
N THR A 124 23.66 2.54 3.08
CA THR A 124 23.69 1.82 4.36
C THR A 124 23.56 0.34 4.10
N ASP A 125 23.72 -0.50 5.10
CA ASP A 125 23.50 -1.95 4.97
C ASP A 125 22.07 -2.28 4.48
N LEU A 126 21.08 -1.42 4.82
CA LEU A 126 19.69 -1.58 4.40
C LEU A 126 19.32 -0.73 3.16
N ASN A 127 20.29 0.02 2.64
CA ASN A 127 20.18 0.81 1.41
C ASN A 127 21.48 0.74 0.59
N PRO A 128 21.92 -0.46 0.16
CA PRO A 128 23.20 -0.63 -0.50
C PRO A 128 23.31 0.09 -1.84
N GLU A 129 22.20 0.33 -2.51
CA GLU A 129 22.13 1.03 -3.80
C GLU A 129 22.15 2.55 -3.65
N GLY A 130 21.87 3.09 -2.46
CA GLY A 130 21.80 4.53 -2.23
C GLY A 130 20.61 5.18 -2.93
N ILE A 131 19.46 4.52 -2.94
CA ILE A 131 18.22 5.04 -3.53
C ILE A 131 17.26 5.52 -2.44
N SER A 132 16.32 6.38 -2.81
CA SER A 132 15.15 6.74 -1.98
C SER A 132 14.04 7.29 -2.86
N GLU A 133 12.82 7.29 -2.34
CA GLU A 133 11.65 7.77 -3.05
C GLU A 133 10.88 8.81 -2.23
N SER A 134 10.44 9.87 -2.90
CA SER A 134 9.32 10.69 -2.48
C SER A 134 7.99 9.98 -2.82
N LEU A 135 6.86 10.52 -2.39
CA LEU A 135 5.55 10.02 -2.84
C LEU A 135 5.39 10.18 -4.36
N LYS A 136 5.91 11.29 -4.93
CA LYS A 136 5.94 11.52 -6.38
C LYS A 136 6.71 10.41 -7.12
N ASP A 137 7.87 9.99 -6.60
CA ASP A 137 8.67 8.92 -7.20
C ASP A 137 7.94 7.57 -7.10
N THR A 138 7.31 7.28 -5.98
CA THR A 138 6.46 6.09 -5.80
C THR A 138 5.31 6.08 -6.82
N ALA A 139 4.60 7.20 -6.96
CA ALA A 139 3.52 7.36 -7.94
C ALA A 139 4.00 7.17 -9.38
N ALA A 140 5.21 7.63 -9.71
CA ALA A 140 5.79 7.52 -11.05
C ALA A 140 5.98 6.06 -11.51
N ARG A 141 6.12 5.10 -10.59
CA ARG A 141 6.18 3.66 -10.92
C ARG A 141 4.86 2.93 -10.67
N THR A 142 4.09 3.34 -9.68
CA THR A 142 2.84 2.68 -9.31
C THR A 142 1.72 2.98 -10.30
N LEU A 143 1.54 4.24 -10.69
CA LEU A 143 0.41 4.64 -11.53
C LEU A 143 0.46 4.09 -12.95
N PRO A 144 1.59 4.08 -13.68
CA PRO A 144 1.65 3.42 -14.98
C PRO A 144 1.29 1.94 -14.91
N TYR A 145 1.74 1.24 -13.87
CA TYR A 145 1.39 -0.16 -13.64
C TYR A 145 -0.11 -0.33 -13.36
N PHE A 146 -0.65 0.44 -12.42
CA PHE A 146 -2.07 0.42 -12.08
C PHE A 146 -2.96 0.71 -13.30
N ASN A 147 -2.65 1.77 -14.04
CA ASN A 147 -3.45 2.20 -15.18
C ASN A 147 -3.35 1.26 -16.40
N SER A 148 -2.27 0.50 -16.54
CA SER A 148 -2.08 -0.44 -17.66
C SER A 148 -2.44 -1.89 -17.33
N ARG A 149 -2.34 -2.32 -16.07
CA ARG A 149 -2.49 -3.73 -15.67
C ARG A 149 -3.70 -4.02 -14.80
N ILE A 150 -4.12 -3.09 -13.97
CA ILE A 150 -5.18 -3.30 -12.98
C ILE A 150 -6.48 -2.61 -13.40
N LEU A 151 -6.46 -1.31 -13.61
CA LEU A 151 -7.67 -0.54 -13.93
C LEU A 151 -8.42 -1.06 -15.17
N PRO A 152 -7.75 -1.49 -16.27
CA PRO A 152 -8.47 -2.05 -17.43
C PRO A 152 -9.31 -3.28 -17.09
N LEU A 153 -8.86 -4.13 -16.16
CA LEU A 153 -9.63 -5.30 -15.71
C LEU A 153 -10.90 -4.87 -14.96
N VAL A 154 -10.78 -3.87 -14.09
CA VAL A 154 -11.93 -3.33 -13.35
C VAL A 154 -12.94 -2.70 -14.31
N LYS A 155 -12.48 -1.92 -15.31
CA LYS A 155 -13.31 -1.32 -16.36
C LYS A 155 -14.00 -2.38 -17.23
N ALA A 156 -13.38 -3.55 -17.39
CA ALA A 156 -13.97 -4.70 -18.08
C ALA A 156 -14.99 -5.47 -17.21
N GLY A 157 -15.30 -5.00 -16.01
CA GLY A 157 -16.30 -5.58 -15.12
C GLY A 157 -15.75 -6.63 -14.14
N LYS A 158 -14.42 -6.79 -14.05
CA LYS A 158 -13.78 -7.70 -13.11
C LYS A 158 -13.75 -7.14 -11.70
N ASN A 159 -13.79 -8.03 -10.72
CA ASN A 159 -13.59 -7.70 -9.32
C ASN A 159 -12.13 -8.00 -8.94
N ILE A 160 -11.40 -6.96 -8.59
CA ILE A 160 -9.95 -7.01 -8.37
C ILE A 160 -9.63 -6.64 -6.92
N LEU A 161 -8.80 -7.46 -6.28
CA LEU A 161 -8.28 -7.22 -4.94
C LEU A 161 -6.80 -6.83 -5.03
N VAL A 162 -6.43 -5.72 -4.40
CA VAL A 162 -5.05 -5.24 -4.31
C VAL A 162 -4.65 -5.13 -2.85
N ALA A 163 -3.68 -5.93 -2.43
CA ALA A 163 -3.04 -5.80 -1.13
C ALA A 163 -1.64 -5.20 -1.31
N ALA A 164 -1.42 -4.01 -0.76
CA ALA A 164 -0.19 -3.26 -0.96
C ALA A 164 0.16 -2.40 0.27
N HIS A 165 0.71 -1.22 0.07
CA HIS A 165 1.34 -0.41 1.11
C HIS A 165 0.75 0.99 1.20
N GLY A 166 1.05 1.69 2.30
CA GLY A 166 0.52 3.02 2.54
C GLY A 166 0.78 3.99 1.39
N ASN A 167 2.01 4.08 0.89
CA ASN A 167 2.34 5.07 -0.14
C ASN A 167 1.98 4.62 -1.56
N SER A 168 2.13 3.35 -1.91
CA SER A 168 1.66 2.87 -3.22
C SER A 168 0.14 3.00 -3.36
N LEU A 169 -0.62 2.67 -2.31
CA LEU A 169 -2.09 2.85 -2.32
C LEU A 169 -2.50 4.32 -2.29
N ARG A 170 -1.79 5.19 -1.56
CA ARG A 170 -2.03 6.65 -1.60
C ARG A 170 -1.86 7.21 -3.00
N SER A 171 -0.87 6.73 -3.75
CA SER A 171 -0.68 7.10 -5.16
C SER A 171 -1.90 6.74 -6.01
N ILE A 172 -2.42 5.52 -5.85
CA ILE A 172 -3.59 5.03 -6.58
C ILE A 172 -4.84 5.83 -6.19
N ILE A 173 -5.07 6.04 -4.90
CA ILE A 173 -6.24 6.77 -4.39
C ILE A 173 -6.18 8.25 -4.82
N MET A 174 -4.99 8.86 -4.79
CA MET A 174 -4.81 10.23 -5.29
C MET A 174 -5.27 10.37 -6.75
N ASP A 175 -4.91 9.42 -7.58
CA ASP A 175 -5.30 9.41 -9.01
C ASP A 175 -6.82 9.17 -9.17
N LEU A 176 -7.35 8.16 -8.52
CA LEU A 176 -8.78 7.81 -8.60
C LEU A 176 -9.70 8.92 -8.07
N ASP A 177 -9.35 9.53 -6.96
CA ASP A 177 -10.17 10.54 -6.28
C ASP A 177 -9.83 11.98 -6.74
N HIS A 178 -8.92 12.15 -7.70
CA HIS A 178 -8.44 13.45 -8.19
C HIS A 178 -7.96 14.38 -7.07
N MET A 179 -7.22 13.85 -6.11
CA MET A 179 -6.72 14.59 -4.96
C MET A 179 -5.57 15.51 -5.34
N THR A 180 -5.51 16.67 -4.69
CA THR A 180 -4.34 17.56 -4.76
C THR A 180 -3.17 16.97 -3.98
N LYS A 181 -1.97 17.54 -4.18
CA LYS A 181 -0.77 17.18 -3.40
C LYS A 181 -1.00 17.39 -1.90
N GLU A 182 -1.66 18.47 -1.52
CA GLU A 182 -1.99 18.80 -0.15
C GLU A 182 -2.97 17.79 0.46
N GLN A 183 -4.00 17.44 -0.28
CA GLN A 183 -5.01 16.47 0.17
C GLN A 183 -4.42 15.08 0.40
N VAL A 184 -3.55 14.59 -0.49
CA VAL A 184 -2.97 13.26 -0.34
C VAL A 184 -2.03 13.16 0.86
N LEU A 185 -1.42 14.26 1.29
CA LEU A 185 -0.56 14.28 2.48
C LEU A 185 -1.36 14.00 3.77
N GLU A 186 -2.62 14.41 3.80
CA GLU A 186 -3.52 14.19 4.93
C GLU A 186 -4.24 12.82 4.87
N LEU A 187 -4.17 12.13 3.74
CA LEU A 187 -4.79 10.83 3.58
C LEU A 187 -4.11 9.80 4.48
N ASN A 188 -4.85 9.27 5.45
CA ASN A 188 -4.41 8.19 6.30
C ASN A 188 -5.09 6.88 5.90
N LEU A 189 -4.30 5.83 5.70
CA LEU A 189 -4.78 4.49 5.39
C LEU A 189 -4.47 3.57 6.58
N PRO A 190 -5.48 3.21 7.39
CA PRO A 190 -5.30 2.23 8.45
C PRO A 190 -4.86 0.88 7.89
N THR A 191 -4.11 0.12 8.67
CA THR A 191 -3.71 -1.24 8.31
C THR A 191 -4.93 -2.15 8.16
N ALA A 192 -4.95 -2.93 7.08
CA ALA A 192 -5.96 -3.95 6.80
C ALA A 192 -7.42 -3.46 6.81
N VAL A 193 -7.67 -2.20 6.46
CA VAL A 193 -9.03 -1.66 6.27
C VAL A 193 -9.33 -1.61 4.77
N PRO A 194 -10.26 -2.44 4.26
CA PRO A 194 -10.57 -2.46 2.84
C PRO A 194 -11.27 -1.17 2.39
N VAL A 195 -10.80 -0.61 1.27
CA VAL A 195 -11.47 0.49 0.55
C VAL A 195 -12.03 -0.08 -0.75
N VAL A 196 -13.33 -0.02 -0.91
CA VAL A 196 -14.06 -0.60 -2.05
C VAL A 196 -14.51 0.50 -2.99
N TYR A 197 -14.13 0.38 -4.26
CA TYR A 197 -14.60 1.23 -5.36
C TYR A 197 -15.49 0.42 -6.30
N ASP A 198 -16.64 0.95 -6.65
CA ASP A 198 -17.44 0.51 -7.80
C ASP A 198 -17.11 1.42 -8.99
N ILE A 199 -16.60 0.84 -10.07
CA ILE A 199 -16.10 1.58 -11.24
C ILE A 199 -16.83 1.09 -12.49
N ASP A 200 -17.32 2.02 -13.32
CA ASP A 200 -17.97 1.68 -14.59
C ASP A 200 -16.96 1.45 -15.74
N ALA A 201 -17.45 1.10 -16.90
CA ALA A 201 -16.63 0.82 -18.07
C ALA A 201 -15.86 2.04 -18.60
N SER A 202 -16.29 3.26 -18.27
CA SER A 202 -15.56 4.49 -18.61
C SER A 202 -14.42 4.81 -17.64
N GLY A 203 -14.42 4.17 -16.47
CA GLY A 203 -13.50 4.46 -15.37
C GLY A 203 -14.07 5.43 -14.32
N LYS A 204 -15.37 5.78 -14.43
CA LYS A 204 -16.02 6.64 -13.46
C LYS A 204 -16.29 5.87 -12.16
N ILE A 205 -15.95 6.47 -11.03
CA ILE A 205 -16.28 5.96 -9.70
C ILE A 205 -17.75 6.22 -9.44
N LEU A 206 -18.51 5.14 -9.23
CA LEU A 206 -19.93 5.18 -8.91
C LEU A 206 -20.16 5.17 -7.40
N LYS A 207 -19.28 4.50 -6.66
CA LYS A 207 -19.33 4.39 -5.20
C LYS A 207 -17.93 4.16 -4.64
N LYS A 208 -17.68 4.73 -3.48
CA LYS A 208 -16.51 4.46 -2.64
C LYS A 208 -16.95 4.19 -1.21
N GLN A 209 -16.37 3.19 -0.56
CA GLN A 209 -16.73 2.79 0.80
C GLN A 209 -15.53 2.18 1.52
N GLU A 210 -15.29 2.58 2.77
CA GLU A 210 -14.39 1.87 3.68
C GLU A 210 -15.20 0.83 4.48
N LEU A 211 -14.61 -0.35 4.68
CA LEU A 211 -15.22 -1.44 5.47
C LEU A 211 -14.53 -1.51 6.84
N ASN A 212 -15.28 -1.32 7.93
CA ASN A 212 -14.81 -1.34 9.31
C ASN A 212 -15.51 -2.42 10.13
#